data_594be47ca863f01e5017168ca79ec7db
#
_entry.id   594be47ca863f01e5017168ca79ec7db
#
_cell.length_a   1.000
_cell.length_b   1.000
_cell.length_c   1.000
_cell.angle_alpha   90.00
_cell.angle_beta   90.00
_cell.angle_gamma   90.00
#
_symmetry.space_group_name_H-M   'P 1'
#
loop_
_entity.id
_entity.type
_entity.pdbx_description
1 polymer ?
#
loop_
_entity_poly.entity_id
_entity_poly.type
_entity_poly.pdbx_seq_one_letter_code
_entity_poly.pdbx_strand_id
1 'polypeptide(L)'
;MKQPYGWNVCVPRETTQGAWQVEQELALLKPDRWMDWHYQPLADAPNFTPMVWGPPLDVAAIQARMLAYPGECWMLMNEPENDWQARLNPAQAVDLTRQFLRAGWDVDAEFNWCAPNCAVNMYPDDEAWPKEYMRLLRLGGINRPSVYGIHGYHSTDRRMVQVLWRKVEQWRGSKGWMGQDAPIVITEACAENEPYAAQVEVMDELFVLLKRGAVKGVYWFSTHAAGASVWPNACLTELDPGTPNTVRLTALGKHWVALKNTVD
;
A
#
# COMPACT_ATOMS: atom_id res chain seq x y z
N MET A 1 5.64 14.07 -10.97
CA MET A 1 5.10 13.62 -9.65
C MET A 1 5.24 12.12 -9.55
N LYS A 2 5.83 11.62 -8.45
CA LYS A 2 6.08 10.19 -8.22
C LYS A 2 4.87 9.57 -7.52
N GLN A 3 3.87 9.16 -8.27
CA GLN A 3 2.66 8.53 -7.73
C GLN A 3 2.92 7.07 -7.35
N PRO A 4 2.16 6.48 -6.38
CA PRO A 4 2.30 5.09 -5.95
C PRO A 4 1.64 4.13 -6.96
N TYR A 5 1.85 4.38 -8.25
CA TYR A 5 1.22 3.64 -9.34
C TYR A 5 2.10 2.49 -9.78
N GLY A 6 1.49 1.49 -10.40
CA GLY A 6 2.17 0.36 -10.99
C GLY A 6 2.03 -0.95 -10.23
N TRP A 7 2.87 -1.90 -10.56
CA TRP A 7 2.96 -3.24 -9.98
C TRP A 7 4.04 -3.27 -8.90
N ASN A 8 3.63 -3.19 -7.64
CA ASN A 8 4.47 -2.82 -6.50
C ASN A 8 4.52 -3.92 -5.45
N VAL A 9 5.44 -3.80 -4.49
CA VAL A 9 5.62 -4.77 -3.40
C VAL A 9 5.72 -4.10 -2.04
N CYS A 10 5.27 -4.83 -1.01
CA CYS A 10 5.53 -4.54 0.40
C CYS A 10 6.74 -5.36 0.88
N VAL A 11 7.65 -4.72 1.58
CA VAL A 11 8.84 -5.34 2.17
C VAL A 11 8.70 -5.34 3.70
N PRO A 12 8.52 -6.49 4.35
CA PRO A 12 8.38 -6.57 5.81
C PRO A 12 9.67 -6.18 6.53
N ARG A 13 9.68 -4.99 7.13
CA ARG A 13 10.85 -4.42 7.80
C ARG A 13 11.32 -5.25 9.00
N GLU A 14 10.36 -5.75 9.79
CA GLU A 14 10.61 -6.42 11.07
C GLU A 14 11.30 -7.78 10.92
N THR A 15 11.14 -8.42 9.76
CA THR A 15 11.69 -9.75 9.47
C THR A 15 12.83 -9.73 8.47
N THR A 16 13.15 -8.56 7.93
CA THR A 16 14.28 -8.35 7.02
C THR A 16 15.61 -8.48 7.76
N GLN A 17 16.54 -9.25 7.21
CA GLN A 17 17.88 -9.44 7.78
C GLN A 17 18.82 -8.24 7.53
N GLY A 18 18.37 -7.21 6.84
CA GLY A 18 19.08 -5.97 6.57
C GLY A 18 18.89 -5.46 5.15
N ALA A 19 19.49 -4.32 4.86
CA ALA A 19 19.37 -3.65 3.57
C ALA A 19 19.75 -4.55 2.37
N TRP A 20 20.77 -5.41 2.54
CA TRP A 20 21.23 -6.34 1.50
C TRP A 20 20.12 -7.27 0.99
N GLN A 21 19.23 -7.73 1.90
CA GLN A 21 18.10 -8.59 1.52
C GLN A 21 17.11 -7.81 0.67
N VAL A 22 16.74 -6.59 1.10
CA VAL A 22 15.84 -5.70 0.34
C VAL A 22 16.39 -5.43 -1.05
N GLU A 23 17.67 -5.08 -1.15
CA GLU A 23 18.31 -4.79 -2.43
C GLU A 23 18.24 -6.00 -3.39
N GLN A 24 18.49 -7.22 -2.89
CA GLN A 24 18.39 -8.43 -3.70
C GLN A 24 16.93 -8.73 -4.12
N GLU A 25 15.97 -8.59 -3.22
CA GLU A 25 14.55 -8.78 -3.51
C GLU A 25 14.08 -7.82 -4.60
N LEU A 26 14.41 -6.54 -4.47
CA LEU A 26 14.03 -5.52 -5.44
C LEU A 26 14.74 -5.73 -6.79
N ALA A 27 15.98 -6.19 -6.80
CA ALA A 27 16.71 -6.52 -8.03
C ALA A 27 16.08 -7.71 -8.77
N LEU A 28 15.57 -8.71 -8.04
CA LEU A 28 14.89 -9.88 -8.62
C LEU A 28 13.49 -9.55 -9.13
N LEU A 29 12.71 -8.79 -8.35
CA LEU A 29 11.31 -8.50 -8.63
C LEU A 29 11.13 -7.30 -9.59
N LYS A 30 12.02 -6.32 -9.54
CA LYS A 30 11.95 -5.06 -10.33
C LYS A 30 10.58 -4.37 -10.24
N PRO A 31 10.06 -4.12 -9.02
CA PRO A 31 8.77 -3.47 -8.88
C PRO A 31 8.83 -2.01 -9.39
N ASP A 32 7.67 -1.47 -9.78
CA ASP A 32 7.60 -0.05 -10.12
C ASP A 32 7.86 0.81 -8.89
N ARG A 33 7.38 0.36 -7.73
CA ARG A 33 7.64 0.96 -6.42
C ARG A 33 7.63 -0.09 -5.31
N TRP A 34 8.13 0.30 -4.13
CA TRP A 34 8.11 -0.53 -2.94
C TRP A 34 7.88 0.30 -1.68
N MET A 35 7.42 -0.31 -0.60
CA MET A 35 7.24 0.31 0.71
C MET A 35 7.60 -0.69 1.83
N ASP A 36 7.86 -0.15 3.02
CA ASP A 36 8.18 -0.91 4.23
C ASP A 36 7.50 -0.33 5.49
N TRP A 37 6.35 0.30 5.30
CA TRP A 37 5.52 0.94 6.34
C TRP A 37 6.21 2.07 7.11
N HIS A 38 7.27 2.64 6.59
CA HIS A 38 8.01 3.73 7.21
C HIS A 38 8.25 4.87 6.22
N TYR A 39 8.61 6.06 6.73
CA TYR A 39 8.97 7.18 5.86
C TYR A 39 10.47 7.20 5.50
N GLN A 40 11.30 6.44 6.22
CA GLN A 40 12.71 6.23 5.89
C GLN A 40 12.89 4.79 5.41
N PRO A 41 13.38 4.56 4.18
CA PRO A 41 13.55 3.21 3.66
C PRO A 41 14.63 2.44 4.42
N LEU A 42 14.46 1.12 4.49
CA LEU A 42 15.46 0.22 5.07
C LEU A 42 16.70 0.06 4.16
N ALA A 43 16.54 0.26 2.86
CA ALA A 43 17.61 0.18 1.87
C ALA A 43 17.64 1.45 1.01
N ASP A 44 18.82 1.85 0.54
CA ASP A 44 18.97 2.94 -0.43
C ASP A 44 18.66 2.44 -1.85
N ALA A 45 17.40 2.13 -2.06
CA ALA A 45 16.89 1.64 -3.33
C ALA A 45 15.88 2.64 -3.94
N PRO A 46 15.86 2.80 -5.26
CA PRO A 46 14.97 3.75 -5.92
C PRO A 46 13.50 3.37 -5.77
N ASN A 47 12.63 4.33 -6.08
CA ASN A 47 11.19 4.12 -6.17
C ASN A 47 10.50 3.71 -4.85
N PHE A 48 11.07 4.12 -3.72
CA PHE A 48 10.43 3.97 -2.42
C PHE A 48 9.16 4.83 -2.30
N THR A 49 8.14 4.31 -1.63
CA THR A 49 6.91 5.03 -1.28
C THR A 49 6.90 5.24 0.23
N PRO A 50 7.07 6.47 0.71
CA PRO A 50 7.11 6.74 2.14
C PRO A 50 5.72 6.60 2.77
N MET A 51 5.67 6.11 4.00
CA MET A 51 4.44 6.02 4.80
C MET A 51 4.64 6.66 6.18
N VAL A 52 3.66 7.45 6.59
CA VAL A 52 3.45 7.79 7.99
C VAL A 52 2.46 6.79 8.56
N TRP A 53 2.96 5.80 9.29
CA TRP A 53 2.15 4.69 9.79
C TRP A 53 1.04 5.14 10.76
N GLY A 54 1.36 6.08 11.64
CA GLY A 54 0.47 6.64 12.66
C GLY A 54 1.18 7.66 13.54
N PRO A 55 0.54 8.12 14.63
CA PRO A 55 1.17 9.02 15.59
C PRO A 55 2.25 8.31 16.44
N PRO A 56 3.25 9.06 16.97
CA PRO A 56 3.45 10.49 16.78
C PRO A 56 4.11 10.82 15.44
N LEU A 57 3.91 12.05 14.93
CA LEU A 57 4.63 12.54 13.76
C LEU A 57 6.03 13.05 14.16
N ASP A 58 7.06 12.52 13.55
CA ASP A 58 8.38 13.15 13.54
C ASP A 58 8.43 14.18 12.40
N VAL A 59 7.94 15.38 12.69
CA VAL A 59 7.82 16.47 11.71
C VAL A 59 9.18 16.81 11.09
N ALA A 60 10.25 16.85 11.88
CA ALA A 60 11.58 17.21 11.39
C ALA A 60 12.11 16.17 10.39
N ALA A 61 11.99 14.88 10.71
CA ALA A 61 12.43 13.81 9.81
C ALA A 61 11.56 13.71 8.54
N ILE A 62 10.23 13.96 8.65
CA ILE A 62 9.32 14.02 7.49
C ILE A 62 9.73 15.18 6.57
N GLN A 63 9.93 16.38 7.10
CA GLN A 63 10.37 17.54 6.34
C GLN A 63 11.74 17.34 5.68
N ALA A 64 12.70 16.77 6.41
CA ALA A 64 14.02 16.44 5.85
C ALA A 64 13.92 15.49 4.64
N ARG A 65 13.04 14.48 4.73
CA ARG A 65 12.81 13.60 3.59
C ARG A 65 12.10 14.30 2.42
N MET A 66 11.08 15.10 2.68
CA MET A 66 10.38 15.85 1.62
C MET A 66 11.35 16.78 0.86
N LEU A 67 12.26 17.44 1.57
CA LEU A 67 13.32 18.26 0.96
C LEU A 67 14.30 17.44 0.13
N ALA A 68 14.68 16.26 0.61
CA ALA A 68 15.61 15.38 -0.12
C ALA A 68 14.97 14.72 -1.36
N TYR A 69 13.67 14.45 -1.31
CA TYR A 69 12.92 13.73 -2.34
C TYR A 69 11.60 14.44 -2.70
N PRO A 70 11.66 15.62 -3.33
CA PRO A 70 10.45 16.42 -3.62
C PRO A 70 9.50 15.71 -4.58
N GLY A 71 8.22 15.96 -4.43
CA GLY A 71 7.16 15.43 -5.27
C GLY A 71 6.82 13.94 -5.04
N GLU A 72 7.31 13.32 -3.96
CA GLU A 72 6.85 11.98 -3.57
C GLU A 72 5.39 11.98 -3.15
N CYS A 73 4.70 10.87 -3.41
CA CYS A 73 3.37 10.62 -2.84
C CYS A 73 3.52 9.85 -1.52
N TRP A 74 3.00 10.43 -0.46
CA TRP A 74 3.09 9.87 0.89
C TRP A 74 1.84 9.09 1.25
N MET A 75 2.01 7.86 1.70
CA MET A 75 0.92 7.11 2.33
C MET A 75 0.71 7.60 3.77
N LEU A 76 -0.55 7.80 4.14
CA LEU A 76 -0.90 8.20 5.50
C LEU A 76 -1.66 7.09 6.20
N MET A 77 -1.27 6.82 7.43
CA MET A 77 -1.92 5.94 8.40
C MET A 77 -2.21 4.53 7.86
N ASN A 78 -1.69 3.55 8.56
CA ASN A 78 -1.97 2.15 8.27
C ASN A 78 -3.15 1.68 9.12
N GLU A 79 -4.22 1.22 8.48
CA GLU A 79 -5.44 0.69 9.11
C GLU A 79 -5.86 1.48 10.37
N PRO A 80 -6.14 2.77 10.25
CA PRO A 80 -6.41 3.61 11.42
C PRO A 80 -7.68 3.18 12.18
N GLU A 81 -8.60 2.48 11.53
CA GLU A 81 -9.80 1.91 12.12
C GLU A 81 -9.53 0.67 12.99
N ASN A 82 -8.36 0.06 12.85
CA ASN A 82 -8.00 -1.19 13.50
C ASN A 82 -7.30 -0.92 14.85
N ASP A 83 -7.80 -1.52 15.92
CA ASP A 83 -7.26 -1.36 17.28
C ASP A 83 -5.81 -1.84 17.44
N TRP A 84 -5.36 -2.73 16.56
CA TRP A 84 -4.01 -3.29 16.55
C TRP A 84 -3.02 -2.55 15.63
N GLN A 85 -3.51 -1.53 14.93
CA GLN A 85 -2.74 -0.73 13.97
C GLN A 85 -2.65 0.73 14.45
N ALA A 86 -2.80 1.72 13.58
CA ALA A 86 -2.67 3.13 13.98
C ALA A 86 -3.72 3.60 15.01
N ARG A 87 -4.84 2.90 15.14
CA ARG A 87 -5.88 3.07 16.18
C ARG A 87 -6.32 4.52 16.37
N LEU A 88 -6.92 5.08 15.36
CA LEU A 88 -7.40 6.45 15.36
C LEU A 88 -8.90 6.49 15.06
N ASN A 89 -9.66 7.27 15.81
CA ASN A 89 -10.99 7.65 15.33
C ASN A 89 -10.87 8.66 14.16
N PRO A 90 -11.92 8.85 13.34
CA PRO A 90 -11.85 9.71 12.17
C PRO A 90 -11.44 11.17 12.48
N ALA A 91 -11.82 11.72 13.63
CA ALA A 91 -11.45 13.08 14.01
C ALA A 91 -9.95 13.19 14.33
N GLN A 92 -9.40 12.23 15.07
CA GLN A 92 -7.96 12.13 15.35
C GLN A 92 -7.16 11.98 14.06
N ALA A 93 -7.63 11.16 13.13
CA ALA A 93 -7.00 10.96 11.83
C ALA A 93 -6.99 12.25 10.99
N VAL A 94 -8.08 13.03 11.03
CA VAL A 94 -8.12 14.37 10.37
C VAL A 94 -7.13 15.32 11.01
N ASP A 95 -7.00 15.32 12.32
CA ASP A 95 -6.03 16.20 13.00
C ASP A 95 -4.59 15.80 12.68
N LEU A 96 -4.29 14.51 12.62
CA LEU A 96 -2.98 14.00 12.17
C LEU A 96 -2.70 14.41 10.72
N THR A 97 -3.68 14.23 9.83
CA THR A 97 -3.59 14.67 8.43
C THR A 97 -3.29 16.16 8.34
N ARG A 98 -3.99 16.99 9.10
CA ARG A 98 -3.75 18.45 9.12
C ARG A 98 -2.33 18.80 9.56
N GLN A 99 -1.81 18.12 10.59
CA GLN A 99 -0.43 18.32 11.05
C GLN A 99 0.56 17.91 9.96
N PHE A 100 0.37 16.75 9.34
CA PHE A 100 1.20 16.28 8.24
C PHE A 100 1.18 17.25 7.04
N LEU A 101 0.01 17.68 6.60
CA LEU A 101 -0.13 18.61 5.48
C LEU A 101 0.54 19.95 5.75
N ARG A 102 0.44 20.49 6.97
CA ARG A 102 1.16 21.71 7.36
C ARG A 102 2.67 21.49 7.26
N ALA A 103 3.19 20.41 7.83
CA ALA A 103 4.60 20.09 7.74
C ALA A 103 5.10 19.97 6.29
N GLY A 104 4.28 19.38 5.41
CA GLY A 104 4.62 19.25 3.99
C GLY A 104 4.60 20.57 3.25
N TRP A 105 3.55 21.37 3.40
CA TRP A 105 3.43 22.67 2.70
C TRP A 105 4.51 23.67 3.09
N ASP A 106 5.07 23.55 4.27
CA ASP A 106 6.18 24.40 4.72
C ASP A 106 7.48 24.16 3.92
N VAL A 107 7.65 22.98 3.29
CA VAL A 107 8.90 22.58 2.66
C VAL A 107 8.77 22.08 1.22
N ASP A 108 7.61 21.54 0.83
CA ASP A 108 7.32 21.04 -0.52
C ASP A 108 5.87 21.34 -0.90
N ALA A 109 5.64 22.38 -1.67
CA ALA A 109 4.31 22.75 -2.13
C ALA A 109 3.68 21.78 -3.13
N GLU A 110 4.47 20.88 -3.70
CA GLU A 110 4.05 19.94 -4.74
C GLU A 110 3.92 18.49 -4.26
N PHE A 111 4.14 18.22 -2.97
CA PHE A 111 3.98 16.88 -2.45
C PHE A 111 2.54 16.37 -2.60
N ASN A 112 2.41 15.07 -2.73
CA ASN A 112 1.13 14.39 -2.86
C ASN A 112 0.91 13.45 -1.67
N TRP A 113 -0.34 13.12 -1.41
CA TRP A 113 -0.66 12.21 -0.32
C TRP A 113 -1.80 11.25 -0.69
N CYS A 114 -1.71 10.06 -0.17
CA CYS A 114 -2.71 9.02 -0.22
C CYS A 114 -3.58 9.09 1.04
N ALA A 115 -4.88 8.92 0.88
CA ALA A 115 -5.79 8.74 2.02
C ALA A 115 -5.34 7.59 2.91
N PRO A 116 -5.78 7.54 4.18
CA PRO A 116 -5.49 6.42 5.06
C PRO A 116 -5.76 5.08 4.40
N ASN A 117 -4.82 4.15 4.56
CA ASN A 117 -4.90 2.81 4.00
C ASN A 117 -5.81 1.96 4.91
N CYS A 118 -7.11 2.00 4.66
CA CYS A 118 -8.09 1.26 5.46
C CYS A 118 -8.12 -0.21 5.06
N ALA A 119 -8.20 -1.10 6.05
CA ALA A 119 -8.55 -2.50 5.85
C ALA A 119 -10.03 -2.58 5.52
N VAL A 120 -10.36 -2.38 4.28
CA VAL A 120 -11.76 -2.43 3.84
C VAL A 120 -12.19 -3.88 3.76
N ASN A 121 -12.77 -4.36 4.84
CA ASN A 121 -13.41 -5.65 4.88
C ASN A 121 -14.68 -5.63 4.02
N MET A 122 -15.14 -6.80 3.59
CA MET A 122 -16.33 -6.91 2.75
C MET A 122 -17.65 -6.82 3.53
N TYR A 123 -17.61 -6.43 4.80
CA TYR A 123 -18.79 -6.27 5.63
C TYR A 123 -19.45 -4.91 5.40
N PRO A 124 -20.77 -4.78 5.58
CA PRO A 124 -21.51 -3.55 5.29
C PRO A 124 -21.03 -2.31 6.05
N ASP A 125 -20.48 -2.51 7.24
CA ASP A 125 -20.11 -1.42 8.16
C ASP A 125 -18.67 -0.90 8.00
N ASP A 126 -17.85 -1.57 7.18
CA ASP A 126 -16.41 -1.26 7.03
C ASP A 126 -16.15 0.10 6.37
N GLU A 127 -17.13 0.66 5.68
CA GLU A 127 -17.03 1.97 5.07
C GLU A 127 -17.37 3.14 6.02
N ALA A 128 -17.85 2.86 7.24
CA ALA A 128 -18.28 3.91 8.17
C ALA A 128 -17.11 4.82 8.54
N TRP A 129 -15.96 4.23 8.86
CA TRP A 129 -14.77 4.99 9.23
C TRP A 129 -14.24 5.87 8.08
N PRO A 130 -13.93 5.36 6.87
CA PRO A 130 -13.44 6.18 5.78
C PRO A 130 -14.47 7.21 5.29
N LYS A 131 -15.76 6.92 5.33
CA LYS A 131 -16.82 7.91 5.03
C LYS A 131 -16.78 9.08 6.00
N GLU A 132 -16.72 8.80 7.29
CA GLU A 132 -16.70 9.84 8.33
C GLU A 132 -15.40 10.65 8.25
N TYR A 133 -14.25 9.99 8.05
CA TYR A 133 -12.98 10.67 7.82
C TYR A 133 -13.07 11.65 6.63
N MET A 134 -13.57 11.22 5.50
CA MET A 134 -13.72 12.06 4.30
C MET A 134 -14.75 13.18 4.49
N ARG A 135 -15.80 12.95 5.28
CA ARG A 135 -16.75 13.97 5.66
C ARG A 135 -16.11 15.07 6.51
N LEU A 136 -15.33 14.68 7.51
CA LEU A 136 -14.62 15.60 8.41
C LEU A 136 -13.51 16.37 7.70
N LEU A 137 -12.76 15.76 6.78
CA LEU A 137 -11.80 16.45 5.92
C LEU A 137 -12.46 17.60 5.16
N ARG A 138 -13.60 17.32 4.51
CA ARG A 138 -14.35 18.34 3.75
C ARG A 138 -14.85 19.47 4.63
N LEU A 139 -15.40 19.16 5.80
CA LEU A 139 -15.84 20.17 6.78
C LEU A 139 -14.68 21.02 7.29
N GLY A 140 -13.49 20.43 7.41
CA GLY A 140 -12.27 21.13 7.82
C GLY A 140 -11.59 21.92 6.70
N GLY A 141 -12.17 21.97 5.49
CA GLY A 141 -11.59 22.67 4.34
C GLY A 141 -10.29 22.05 3.82
N ILE A 142 -10.02 20.79 4.15
CA ILE A 142 -8.81 20.08 3.69
C ILE A 142 -9.06 19.53 2.28
N ASN A 143 -8.11 19.78 1.38
CA ASN A 143 -8.18 19.26 0.01
C ASN A 143 -8.24 17.73 0.01
N ARG A 144 -8.91 17.19 -1.02
CA ARG A 144 -8.97 15.73 -1.21
C ARG A 144 -7.58 15.14 -1.37
N PRO A 145 -7.35 13.88 -0.93
CA PRO A 145 -6.14 13.16 -1.22
C PRO A 145 -5.95 13.02 -2.73
N SER A 146 -4.70 12.95 -3.16
CA SER A 146 -4.35 12.70 -4.56
C SER A 146 -4.68 11.26 -4.98
N VAL A 147 -4.69 10.34 -4.02
CA VAL A 147 -4.90 8.90 -4.19
C VAL A 147 -5.67 8.35 -2.99
N TYR A 148 -6.44 7.29 -3.20
CA TYR A 148 -7.10 6.53 -2.13
C TYR A 148 -6.44 5.16 -2.00
N GLY A 149 -5.92 4.86 -0.81
CA GLY A 149 -5.37 3.56 -0.44
C GLY A 149 -6.45 2.64 0.12
N ILE A 150 -6.42 1.38 -0.26
CA ILE A 150 -7.26 0.32 0.33
C ILE A 150 -6.47 -0.96 0.46
N HIS A 151 -6.75 -1.77 1.48
CA HIS A 151 -6.23 -3.13 1.60
C HIS A 151 -7.17 -4.13 0.96
N GLY A 152 -6.62 -5.18 0.35
CA GLY A 152 -7.34 -6.21 -0.38
C GLY A 152 -7.19 -7.62 0.19
N TYR A 153 -6.90 -7.76 1.48
CA TYR A 153 -6.58 -9.05 2.11
C TYR A 153 -7.71 -10.08 2.11
N HIS A 154 -8.97 -9.65 2.20
CA HIS A 154 -10.10 -10.58 2.19
C HIS A 154 -10.45 -11.13 0.81
N SER A 155 -9.57 -10.91 -0.16
CA SER A 155 -9.67 -11.50 -1.49
C SER A 155 -9.11 -12.92 -1.49
N THR A 156 -9.88 -13.88 -0.99
CA THR A 156 -9.48 -15.30 -0.88
C THR A 156 -9.47 -16.04 -2.22
N ASP A 157 -10.16 -15.50 -3.21
CA ASP A 157 -10.16 -15.96 -4.60
C ASP A 157 -10.45 -14.80 -5.58
N ARG A 158 -10.36 -15.04 -6.88
CA ARG A 158 -10.62 -14.03 -7.90
C ARG A 158 -12.02 -13.42 -7.82
N ARG A 159 -13.04 -14.17 -7.36
CA ARG A 159 -14.42 -13.66 -7.23
C ARG A 159 -14.49 -12.62 -6.14
N MET A 160 -13.74 -12.82 -5.07
CA MET A 160 -13.67 -11.89 -3.94
C MET A 160 -12.96 -10.59 -4.36
N VAL A 161 -11.92 -10.65 -5.18
CA VAL A 161 -11.31 -9.44 -5.80
C VAL A 161 -12.36 -8.68 -6.62
N GLN A 162 -13.19 -9.37 -7.39
CA GLN A 162 -14.27 -8.74 -8.15
C GLN A 162 -15.35 -8.14 -7.25
N VAL A 163 -15.66 -8.76 -6.10
CA VAL A 163 -16.60 -8.21 -5.11
C VAL A 163 -16.03 -6.92 -4.51
N LEU A 164 -14.75 -6.93 -4.08
CA LEU A 164 -14.04 -5.75 -3.61
C LEU A 164 -14.11 -4.63 -4.66
N TRP A 165 -13.83 -4.95 -5.92
CA TRP A 165 -13.85 -3.96 -6.98
C TRP A 165 -15.24 -3.34 -7.20
N ARG A 166 -16.32 -4.12 -7.19
CA ARG A 166 -17.70 -3.59 -7.30
C ARG A 166 -18.02 -2.65 -6.13
N LYS A 167 -17.55 -2.95 -4.93
CA LYS A 167 -17.72 -2.10 -3.75
C LYS A 167 -16.98 -0.76 -3.95
N VAL A 168 -15.74 -0.81 -4.42
CA VAL A 168 -14.96 0.39 -4.77
C VAL A 168 -15.67 1.25 -5.82
N GLU A 169 -16.26 0.66 -6.86
CA GLU A 169 -17.05 1.37 -7.86
C GLU A 169 -18.28 2.07 -7.25
N GLN A 170 -18.94 1.45 -6.27
CA GLN A 170 -20.03 2.09 -5.53
C GLN A 170 -19.54 3.30 -4.74
N TRP A 171 -18.36 3.23 -4.11
CA TRP A 171 -17.76 4.35 -3.37
C TRP A 171 -17.33 5.51 -4.27
N ARG A 172 -16.98 5.22 -5.52
CA ARG A 172 -16.68 6.22 -6.56
C ARG A 172 -17.92 6.80 -7.21
N GLY A 173 -19.07 6.14 -7.15
CA GLY A 173 -20.31 6.57 -7.78
C GLY A 173 -20.76 7.95 -7.36
N SER A 174 -21.78 8.49 -8.05
CA SER A 174 -22.31 9.87 -7.84
C SER A 174 -22.76 10.15 -6.39
N LYS A 175 -23.12 9.11 -5.66
CA LYS A 175 -23.46 9.16 -4.22
C LYS A 175 -22.34 8.65 -3.33
N GLY A 176 -21.21 8.29 -3.92
CA GLY A 176 -20.06 7.74 -3.21
C GLY A 176 -19.28 8.81 -2.45
N TRP A 177 -18.49 8.38 -1.49
CA TRP A 177 -17.71 9.28 -0.64
C TRP A 177 -16.32 9.61 -1.23
N MET A 178 -15.79 8.82 -2.18
CA MET A 178 -14.49 9.05 -2.82
C MET A 178 -14.54 10.13 -3.90
N GLY A 179 -15.59 10.16 -4.72
CA GLY A 179 -15.68 10.96 -5.94
C GLY A 179 -15.39 10.13 -7.20
N GLN A 180 -15.98 10.53 -8.32
CA GLN A 180 -16.05 9.68 -9.53
C GLN A 180 -14.70 9.31 -10.12
N ASP A 181 -13.74 10.22 -10.12
CA ASP A 181 -12.44 10.03 -10.76
C ASP A 181 -11.30 9.78 -9.76
N ALA A 182 -11.65 9.36 -8.53
CA ALA A 182 -10.66 9.14 -7.49
C ALA A 182 -9.67 8.02 -7.91
N PRO A 183 -8.37 8.32 -8.01
CA PRO A 183 -7.37 7.27 -8.25
C PRO A 183 -7.32 6.32 -7.05
N ILE A 184 -7.36 5.02 -7.32
CA ILE A 184 -7.31 3.96 -6.31
C ILE A 184 -5.98 3.24 -6.42
N VAL A 185 -5.37 2.97 -5.28
CA VAL A 185 -4.23 2.06 -5.12
C VAL A 185 -4.60 1.01 -4.10
N ILE A 186 -4.40 -0.26 -4.44
CA ILE A 186 -4.50 -1.35 -3.48
C ILE A 186 -3.13 -1.44 -2.79
N THR A 187 -3.08 -0.99 -1.55
CA THR A 187 -1.82 -0.76 -0.84
C THR A 187 -1.28 -1.98 -0.13
N GLU A 188 -2.11 -2.99 0.07
CA GLU A 188 -1.71 -4.30 0.56
C GLU A 188 -2.70 -5.34 0.05
N ALA A 189 -2.23 -6.40 -0.60
CA ALA A 189 -3.09 -7.47 -1.09
C ALA A 189 -2.35 -8.80 -1.21
N CYS A 190 -3.02 -9.85 -0.79
CA CYS A 190 -2.73 -11.26 -1.07
C CYS A 190 -3.98 -12.09 -0.77
N ALA A 191 -3.97 -13.38 -1.05
CA ALA A 191 -5.01 -14.31 -0.59
C ALA A 191 -4.65 -14.80 0.83
N GLU A 192 -5.29 -14.20 1.83
CA GLU A 192 -5.02 -14.41 3.25
C GLU A 192 -5.12 -15.89 3.64
N ASN A 193 -4.03 -16.48 4.19
CA ASN A 193 -3.92 -17.87 4.61
C ASN A 193 -4.26 -18.95 3.55
N GLU A 194 -4.45 -18.56 2.29
CA GLU A 194 -4.87 -19.45 1.24
C GLU A 194 -3.67 -20.18 0.57
N PRO A 195 -3.91 -21.32 -0.07
CA PRO A 195 -2.87 -22.06 -0.76
C PRO A 195 -2.36 -21.32 -2.00
N TYR A 196 -1.20 -21.74 -2.51
CA TYR A 196 -0.54 -21.14 -3.68
C TYR A 196 -1.47 -20.89 -4.88
N ALA A 197 -2.39 -21.82 -5.18
CA ALA A 197 -3.31 -21.66 -6.32
C ALA A 197 -4.22 -20.43 -6.15
N ALA A 198 -4.73 -20.18 -4.95
CA ALA A 198 -5.53 -19.00 -4.65
C ALA A 198 -4.70 -17.70 -4.71
N GLN A 199 -3.42 -17.74 -4.27
CA GLN A 199 -2.51 -16.61 -4.43
C GLN A 199 -2.35 -16.24 -5.91
N VAL A 200 -2.17 -17.21 -6.80
CA VAL A 200 -2.08 -17.00 -8.24
C VAL A 200 -3.37 -16.38 -8.80
N GLU A 201 -4.53 -16.93 -8.45
CA GLU A 201 -5.82 -16.40 -8.92
C GLU A 201 -6.06 -14.95 -8.50
N VAL A 202 -5.76 -14.62 -7.24
CA VAL A 202 -5.89 -13.25 -6.72
C VAL A 202 -4.91 -12.32 -7.40
N MET A 203 -3.67 -12.75 -7.57
CA MET A 203 -2.63 -11.97 -8.25
C MET A 203 -3.01 -11.66 -9.70
N ASP A 204 -3.49 -12.65 -10.45
CA ASP A 204 -3.93 -12.50 -11.84
C ASP A 204 -5.10 -11.50 -11.95
N GLU A 205 -6.09 -11.58 -11.06
CA GLU A 205 -7.23 -10.68 -11.09
C GLU A 205 -6.86 -9.24 -10.72
N LEU A 206 -5.99 -9.05 -9.72
CA LEU A 206 -5.45 -7.73 -9.37
C LEU A 206 -4.66 -7.12 -10.54
N PHE A 207 -3.89 -7.96 -11.23
CA PHE A 207 -3.16 -7.54 -12.41
C PHE A 207 -4.08 -7.13 -13.57
N VAL A 208 -5.19 -7.84 -13.77
CA VAL A 208 -6.23 -7.46 -14.74
C VAL A 208 -6.85 -6.11 -14.38
N LEU A 209 -7.13 -5.84 -13.11
CA LEU A 209 -7.63 -4.53 -12.66
C LEU A 209 -6.62 -3.41 -12.97
N LEU A 210 -5.35 -3.65 -12.72
CA LEU A 210 -4.28 -2.70 -13.02
C LEU A 210 -4.17 -2.42 -14.52
N LYS A 211 -4.12 -3.47 -15.35
CA LYS A 211 -4.04 -3.34 -16.83
C LYS A 211 -5.22 -2.60 -17.45
N ARG A 212 -6.40 -2.75 -16.89
CA ARG A 212 -7.60 -2.01 -17.31
C ARG A 212 -7.63 -0.56 -16.82
N GLY A 213 -6.68 -0.16 -15.98
CA GLY A 213 -6.66 1.15 -15.35
C GLY A 213 -7.75 1.36 -14.31
N ALA A 214 -8.41 0.29 -13.88
CA ALA A 214 -9.42 0.31 -12.84
C ALA A 214 -8.79 0.74 -11.51
N VAL A 215 -7.66 0.16 -11.15
CA VAL A 215 -6.75 0.65 -10.10
C VAL A 215 -5.49 1.22 -10.74
N LYS A 216 -4.82 2.13 -10.05
CA LYS A 216 -3.59 2.77 -10.52
C LYS A 216 -2.32 2.10 -10.02
N GLY A 217 -2.42 1.36 -8.93
CA GLY A 217 -1.31 0.58 -8.37
C GLY A 217 -1.81 -0.54 -7.49
N VAL A 218 -0.98 -1.57 -7.36
CA VAL A 218 -1.18 -2.70 -6.45
C VAL A 218 0.14 -2.97 -5.74
N TYR A 219 0.12 -3.07 -4.42
CA TYR A 219 1.23 -3.51 -3.59
C TYR A 219 0.95 -4.92 -3.11
N TRP A 220 1.71 -5.88 -3.62
CA TRP A 220 1.60 -7.26 -3.17
C TRP A 220 2.21 -7.43 -1.79
N PHE A 221 1.49 -8.05 -0.88
CA PHE A 221 1.95 -8.40 0.45
C PHE A 221 2.29 -9.90 0.48
N SER A 222 3.59 -10.28 0.50
CA SER A 222 4.78 -9.43 0.62
C SER A 222 5.97 -10.06 -0.11
N THR A 223 7.13 -9.41 -0.08
CA THR A 223 8.34 -10.01 -0.65
C THR A 223 8.72 -11.30 0.08
N HIS A 224 8.78 -11.27 1.41
CA HIS A 224 9.05 -12.43 2.27
C HIS A 224 8.09 -12.44 3.47
N ALA A 225 8.17 -13.47 4.33
CA ALA A 225 7.23 -13.63 5.45
C ALA A 225 7.36 -12.49 6.47
N ALA A 226 6.25 -11.84 6.77
CA ALA A 226 6.13 -10.80 7.79
C ALA A 226 5.98 -11.38 9.20
N GLY A 227 6.85 -12.33 9.60
CA GLY A 227 6.80 -13.06 10.86
C GLY A 227 6.44 -14.53 10.67
N ALA A 228 6.64 -15.33 11.71
CA ALA A 228 6.53 -16.80 11.68
C ALA A 228 5.12 -17.33 11.36
N SER A 229 4.10 -16.50 11.37
CA SER A 229 2.69 -16.88 11.21
C SER A 229 1.97 -16.20 10.07
N VAL A 230 2.61 -15.30 9.32
CA VAL A 230 1.89 -14.48 8.34
C VAL A 230 2.14 -14.99 6.92
N TRP A 231 1.20 -15.73 6.42
CA TRP A 231 0.93 -16.12 5.04
C TRP A 231 2.15 -16.52 4.18
N PRO A 232 2.86 -17.61 4.53
CA PRO A 232 4.08 -18.01 3.82
C PRO A 232 3.84 -18.28 2.33
N ASN A 233 2.61 -18.64 1.94
CA ASN A 233 2.25 -18.89 0.55
C ASN A 233 2.14 -17.60 -0.29
N ALA A 234 2.08 -16.44 0.35
CA ALA A 234 2.03 -15.15 -0.34
C ALA A 234 3.42 -14.57 -0.65
N CYS A 235 4.50 -15.17 -0.13
CA CYS A 235 5.86 -14.68 -0.29
C CYS A 235 6.36 -14.80 -1.73
N LEU A 236 6.92 -13.71 -2.26
CA LEU A 236 7.51 -13.66 -3.59
C LEU A 236 8.96 -14.16 -3.60
N THR A 237 9.64 -14.03 -2.46
CA THR A 237 11.05 -14.38 -2.29
C THR A 237 11.24 -15.25 -1.05
N GLU A 238 12.37 -15.94 -1.00
CA GLU A 238 12.85 -16.71 0.15
C GLU A 238 14.37 -16.67 0.20
N LEU A 239 14.94 -16.91 1.39
CA LEU A 239 16.38 -17.10 1.51
C LEU A 239 16.78 -18.43 0.85
N ASP A 240 17.86 -18.43 0.10
CA ASP A 240 18.37 -19.67 -0.51
C ASP A 240 19.01 -20.55 0.57
N PRO A 241 18.47 -21.76 0.84
CA PRO A 241 19.01 -22.63 1.87
C PRO A 241 20.42 -23.17 1.54
N GLY A 242 20.82 -23.11 0.27
CA GLY A 242 22.13 -23.58 -0.19
C GLY A 242 23.22 -22.51 -0.22
N THR A 243 22.84 -21.24 -0.16
CA THR A 243 23.79 -20.12 -0.32
C THR A 243 23.51 -19.04 0.72
N PRO A 244 24.38 -18.86 1.73
CA PRO A 244 24.19 -17.84 2.75
C PRO A 244 24.05 -16.44 2.16
N ASN A 245 23.18 -15.65 2.78
CA ASN A 245 22.90 -14.24 2.39
C ASN A 245 22.48 -14.08 0.91
N THR A 246 21.78 -15.06 0.37
CA THR A 246 21.27 -15.03 -1.00
C THR A 246 19.75 -15.19 -1.00
N VAL A 247 19.07 -14.35 -1.79
CA VAL A 247 17.64 -14.39 -2.00
C VAL A 247 17.34 -15.05 -3.34
N ARG A 248 16.28 -15.86 -3.39
CA ARG A 248 15.74 -16.41 -4.64
C ARG A 248 14.23 -16.20 -4.75
N LEU A 249 13.72 -16.26 -5.97
CA LEU A 249 12.28 -16.20 -6.22
C LEU A 249 11.61 -17.52 -5.82
N THR A 250 10.50 -17.42 -5.11
CA THR A 250 9.54 -18.51 -4.95
C THR A 250 8.85 -18.84 -6.27
N ALA A 251 8.00 -19.87 -6.30
CA ALA A 251 7.14 -20.13 -7.46
C ALA A 251 6.20 -18.92 -7.73
N LEU A 252 5.64 -18.32 -6.68
CA LEU A 252 4.78 -17.14 -6.78
C LEU A 252 5.57 -15.91 -7.26
N GLY A 253 6.80 -15.71 -6.79
CA GLY A 253 7.67 -14.64 -7.27
C GLY A 253 8.00 -14.74 -8.75
N LYS A 254 8.21 -15.96 -9.25
CA LYS A 254 8.39 -16.20 -10.70
C LYS A 254 7.13 -15.85 -11.50
N HIS A 255 5.94 -16.18 -10.97
CA HIS A 255 4.68 -15.80 -11.58
C HIS A 255 4.50 -14.27 -11.59
N TRP A 256 4.78 -13.61 -10.47
CA TRP A 256 4.74 -12.15 -10.34
C TRP A 256 5.64 -11.44 -11.37
N VAL A 257 6.89 -11.91 -11.54
CA VAL A 257 7.83 -11.38 -12.55
C VAL A 257 7.32 -11.64 -13.97
N ALA A 258 6.72 -12.80 -14.23
CA ALA A 258 6.13 -13.10 -15.54
C ALA A 258 5.00 -12.14 -15.89
N LEU A 259 4.10 -11.82 -14.94
CA LEU A 259 3.05 -10.82 -15.14
C LEU A 259 3.65 -9.43 -15.39
N LYS A 260 4.62 -9.01 -14.57
CA LYS A 260 5.30 -7.71 -14.70
C LYS A 260 5.85 -7.50 -16.11
N ASN A 261 6.54 -8.49 -16.65
CA ASN A 261 7.11 -8.45 -17.99
C ASN A 261 6.07 -8.37 -19.14
N THR A 262 4.78 -8.49 -18.85
CA THR A 262 3.70 -8.29 -19.83
C THR A 262 3.14 -6.86 -19.84
N VAL A 263 3.61 -6.00 -18.94
CA VAL A 263 3.16 -4.58 -18.82
C VAL A 263 4.11 -3.65 -19.55
N ASP A 264 5.39 -4.00 -19.58
CA ASP A 264 6.47 -3.28 -20.24
C ASP A 264 6.47 -3.59 -21.74
#